data_b91b86b98a842298223daf940c6616d6
#
_entry.id   b91b86b98a842298223daf940c6616d6
#
_cell.length_a   1.000
_cell.length_b   1.000
_cell.length_c   1.000
_cell.angle_alpha   90.00
_cell.angle_beta   90.00
_cell.angle_gamma   90.00
#
_symmetry.space_group_name_H-M   'P 1'
#
loop_
_entity.id
_entity.type
_entity.pdbx_description
1 polymer ?
#
loop_
_entity_poly.entity_id
_entity_poly.type
_entity_poly.pdbx_seq_one_letter_code
_entity_poly.pdbx_strand_id
1 'polypeptide(L)'
;MAVSLYTVRIVLEALGEVDYGIYNVVGGVITLFGFLNGAMASSTQRYITFELGKGDAHQLQKVFQTSVNIHLLVALCILFLGETVGLWFFYEKMMIPSSRLLSAFWVYQFSIFTMMIMIASVPYNAVIIAHERMSAFAYISVLEVLLKLGMVYLLSLIHI
;
A
#
# COMPACT_ATOMS: atom_id res chain seq x y z
N MET A 1 8.01 14.51 -4.66
CA MET A 1 8.15 15.25 -3.39
C MET A 1 7.23 16.48 -3.30
N ALA A 2 7.26 17.44 -4.25
CA ALA A 2 6.40 18.64 -4.18
C ALA A 2 4.90 18.32 -4.06
N VAL A 3 4.39 17.38 -4.85
CA VAL A 3 2.97 16.94 -4.80
C VAL A 3 2.61 16.35 -3.43
N SER A 4 3.50 15.57 -2.81
CA SER A 4 3.24 14.99 -1.49
C SER A 4 3.13 16.05 -0.41
N LEU A 5 3.99 17.07 -0.44
CA LEU A 5 3.93 18.19 0.51
C LEU A 5 2.64 19.00 0.34
N TYR A 6 2.24 19.25 -0.91
CA TYR A 6 0.99 19.94 -1.20
C TYR A 6 -0.23 19.14 -0.72
N THR A 7 -0.24 17.83 -0.98
CA THR A 7 -1.31 16.91 -0.54
C THR A 7 -1.43 16.88 0.98
N VAL A 8 -0.31 16.79 1.71
CA VAL A 8 -0.29 16.79 3.18
C VAL A 8 -0.91 18.08 3.73
N ARG A 9 -0.57 19.22 3.15
CA ARG A 9 -1.12 20.51 3.57
C ARG A 9 -2.64 20.57 3.41
N ILE A 10 -3.17 20.18 2.24
CA ILE A 10 -4.62 20.20 1.98
C ILE A 10 -5.35 19.22 2.91
N VAL A 11 -4.79 18.01 3.09
CA VAL A 11 -5.40 17.01 3.97
C VAL A 11 -5.40 17.48 5.42
N LEU A 12 -4.35 18.15 5.89
CA LEU A 12 -4.29 18.73 7.22
C LEU A 12 -5.30 19.87 7.40
N GLU A 13 -5.44 20.76 6.39
CA GLU A 13 -6.41 21.85 6.41
C GLU A 13 -7.86 21.30 6.39
N ALA A 14 -8.12 20.23 5.64
CA ALA A 14 -9.45 19.62 5.53
C ALA A 14 -9.87 18.80 6.76
N LEU A 15 -8.95 18.02 7.33
CA LEU A 15 -9.23 17.13 8.47
C LEU A 15 -9.07 17.84 9.83
N GLY A 16 -8.23 18.88 9.90
CA GLY A 16 -7.80 19.47 11.16
C GLY A 16 -6.74 18.64 11.88
N GLU A 17 -6.12 19.19 12.90
CA GLU A 17 -4.96 18.60 13.59
C GLU A 17 -5.29 17.26 14.26
N VAL A 18 -6.48 17.13 14.87
CA VAL A 18 -6.88 15.93 15.62
C VAL A 18 -7.13 14.75 14.68
N ASP A 19 -7.91 14.94 13.63
CA ASP A 19 -8.26 13.87 12.70
C ASP A 19 -7.07 13.49 11.82
N TYR A 20 -6.23 14.45 11.45
CA TYR A 20 -4.96 14.18 10.79
C TYR A 20 -3.99 13.40 11.69
N GLY A 21 -3.96 13.69 12.99
CA GLY A 21 -3.20 12.93 13.98
C GLY A 21 -3.65 11.47 14.06
N ILE A 22 -4.95 11.23 14.16
CA ILE A 22 -5.56 9.88 14.16
C ILE A 22 -5.21 9.13 12.86
N TYR A 23 -5.36 9.78 11.70
CA TYR A 23 -5.00 9.22 10.41
C TYR A 23 -3.53 8.76 10.37
N ASN A 24 -2.59 9.59 10.84
CA ASN A 24 -1.18 9.25 10.84
C ASN A 24 -0.84 8.13 11.83
N VAL A 25 -1.44 8.10 13.01
CA VAL A 25 -1.19 7.05 14.00
C VAL A 25 -1.72 5.71 13.49
N VAL A 26 -2.95 5.68 13.00
CA VAL A 26 -3.57 4.46 12.45
C VAL A 26 -2.82 3.98 11.21
N GLY A 27 -2.51 4.88 10.26
CA GLY A 27 -1.74 4.56 9.06
C GLY A 27 -0.29 4.17 9.36
N GLY A 28 0.32 4.79 10.39
CA GLY A 28 1.69 4.54 10.81
C GLY A 28 1.95 3.10 11.26
N VAL A 29 1.01 2.50 11.99
CA VAL A 29 1.11 1.07 12.38
C VAL A 29 1.25 0.18 11.16
N ILE A 30 0.54 0.49 10.09
CA ILE A 30 0.54 -0.31 8.87
C ILE A 30 1.80 -0.06 8.04
N THR A 31 2.35 1.16 8.05
CA THR A 31 3.61 1.46 7.35
C THR A 31 4.80 0.69 7.91
N LEU A 32 4.73 0.24 9.18
CA LEU A 32 5.76 -0.64 9.76
C LEU A 32 5.94 -1.95 8.97
N PHE A 33 4.88 -2.44 8.33
CA PHE A 33 4.99 -3.61 7.46
C PHE A 33 5.58 -3.32 6.07
N GLY A 34 5.82 -2.04 5.75
CA GLY A 34 6.40 -1.63 4.47
C GLY A 34 7.79 -2.21 4.21
N PHE A 35 8.57 -2.51 5.27
CA PHE A 35 9.86 -3.16 5.12
C PHE A 35 9.75 -4.59 4.55
N LEU A 36 8.68 -5.33 4.91
CA LEU A 36 8.41 -6.65 4.35
C LEU A 36 8.18 -6.56 2.84
N ASN A 37 7.40 -5.57 2.41
CA ASN A 37 7.14 -5.33 1.00
C ASN A 37 8.44 -5.10 0.21
N GLY A 38 9.36 -4.28 0.73
CA GLY A 38 10.65 -4.01 0.09
C GLY A 38 11.54 -5.27 -0.02
N ALA A 39 11.63 -6.07 1.04
CA ALA A 39 12.40 -7.31 1.06
C ALA A 39 11.83 -8.35 0.07
N MET A 40 10.52 -8.52 0.05
CA MET A 40 9.83 -9.44 -0.85
C MET A 40 9.93 -8.99 -2.31
N ALA A 41 9.82 -7.69 -2.59
CA ALA A 41 9.96 -7.13 -3.94
C ALA A 41 11.36 -7.38 -4.51
N SER A 42 12.41 -7.11 -3.72
CA SER A 42 13.80 -7.33 -4.13
C SER A 42 14.08 -8.82 -4.41
N SER A 43 13.62 -9.71 -3.55
CA SER A 43 13.77 -11.14 -3.73
C SER A 43 13.05 -11.65 -4.98
N THR A 44 11.77 -11.29 -5.14
CA THR A 44 10.94 -11.71 -6.28
C THR A 44 11.52 -11.21 -7.60
N GLN A 45 11.93 -9.94 -7.66
CA GLN A 45 12.56 -9.34 -8.84
C GLN A 45 13.83 -10.11 -9.23
N ARG A 46 14.68 -10.44 -8.27
CA ARG A 46 15.91 -11.22 -8.52
C ARG A 46 15.62 -12.57 -9.16
N TYR A 47 14.65 -13.33 -8.63
CA TYR A 47 14.31 -14.65 -9.17
C TYR A 47 13.70 -14.53 -10.58
N ILE A 48 12.79 -13.59 -10.82
CA ILE A 48 12.18 -13.36 -12.12
C ILE A 48 13.24 -12.95 -13.15
N THR A 49 14.13 -12.01 -12.82
CA THR A 49 15.22 -11.57 -13.70
C THR A 49 16.17 -12.71 -14.04
N PHE A 50 16.49 -13.56 -13.07
CA PHE A 50 17.37 -14.70 -13.28
C PHE A 50 16.77 -15.74 -14.24
N GLU A 51 15.50 -16.10 -14.09
CA GLU A 51 14.85 -17.05 -15.00
C GLU A 51 14.59 -16.44 -16.38
N LEU A 52 14.32 -15.15 -16.44
CA LEU A 52 14.20 -14.42 -17.71
C LEU A 52 15.55 -14.47 -18.48
N GLY A 53 16.67 -14.29 -17.79
CA GLY A 53 18.01 -14.35 -18.38
C GLY A 53 18.39 -15.74 -18.90
N LYS A 54 17.84 -16.81 -18.34
CA LYS A 54 18.01 -18.19 -18.83
C LYS A 54 17.23 -18.48 -20.11
N GLY A 55 16.19 -17.72 -20.40
CA GLY A 55 15.32 -17.91 -21.56
C GLY A 55 14.34 -19.07 -21.46
N ASP A 56 14.20 -19.71 -20.27
CA ASP A 56 13.22 -20.78 -20.03
C ASP A 56 11.87 -20.20 -19.63
N ALA A 57 10.98 -20.06 -20.62
CA ALA A 57 9.64 -19.50 -20.43
C ALA A 57 8.78 -20.32 -19.47
N HIS A 58 8.95 -21.65 -19.44
CA HIS A 58 8.19 -22.53 -18.54
C HIS A 58 8.58 -22.32 -17.09
N GLN A 59 9.89 -22.24 -16.79
CA GLN A 59 10.37 -21.95 -15.45
C GLN A 59 10.04 -20.53 -15.01
N LEU A 60 10.13 -19.56 -15.89
CA LEU A 60 9.71 -18.18 -15.62
C LEU A 60 8.24 -18.11 -15.19
N GLN A 61 7.35 -18.79 -15.92
CA GLN A 61 5.94 -18.85 -15.57
C GLN A 61 5.71 -19.51 -14.21
N LYS A 62 6.42 -20.60 -13.93
CA LYS A 62 6.32 -21.30 -12.65
C LYS A 62 6.79 -20.43 -11.48
N VAL A 63 7.91 -19.74 -11.62
CA VAL A 63 8.42 -18.80 -10.62
C VAL A 63 7.44 -17.66 -10.39
N PHE A 64 6.87 -17.10 -11.45
CA PHE A 64 5.85 -16.06 -11.34
C PHE A 64 4.61 -16.54 -10.57
N GLN A 65 4.02 -17.68 -10.96
CA GLN A 65 2.86 -18.24 -10.28
C GLN A 65 3.13 -18.56 -8.81
N THR A 66 4.29 -19.11 -8.51
CA THR A 66 4.71 -19.38 -7.13
C THR A 66 4.84 -18.08 -6.33
N SER A 67 5.43 -17.04 -6.93
CA SER A 67 5.54 -15.72 -6.30
C SER A 67 4.16 -15.12 -6.02
N VAL A 68 3.22 -15.19 -6.96
CA VAL A 68 1.84 -14.71 -6.75
C VAL A 68 1.18 -15.44 -5.58
N ASN A 69 1.29 -16.77 -5.53
CA ASN A 69 0.69 -17.57 -4.46
C ASN A 69 1.30 -17.23 -3.08
N ILE A 70 2.63 -17.07 -3.00
CA ILE A 70 3.30 -16.68 -1.75
C ILE A 70 2.84 -15.29 -1.30
N HIS A 71 2.79 -14.31 -2.20
CA HIS A 71 2.36 -12.95 -1.86
C HIS A 71 0.89 -12.89 -1.45
N LEU A 72 0.03 -13.68 -2.09
CA LEU A 72 -1.37 -13.81 -1.71
C LEU A 72 -1.52 -14.42 -0.31
N LEU A 73 -0.74 -15.47 -0.01
CA LEU A 73 -0.72 -16.08 1.31
C LEU A 73 -0.25 -15.09 2.38
N VAL A 74 0.81 -14.33 2.11
CA VAL A 74 1.30 -13.29 3.03
C VAL A 74 0.25 -12.18 3.21
N ALA A 75 -0.42 -11.75 2.14
CA ALA A 75 -1.50 -10.76 2.23
C ALA A 75 -2.65 -11.27 3.10
N LEU A 76 -3.04 -12.54 2.99
CA LEU A 76 -4.05 -13.16 3.84
C LEU A 76 -3.60 -13.27 5.31
N CYS A 77 -2.34 -13.61 5.56
CA CYS A 77 -1.78 -13.60 6.91
C CYS A 77 -1.82 -12.20 7.54
N ILE A 78 -1.50 -11.16 6.77
CA ILE A 78 -1.56 -9.77 7.24
C ILE A 78 -3.00 -9.35 7.52
N LEU A 79 -3.95 -9.73 6.66
CA LEU A 79 -5.37 -9.51 6.94
C LEU A 79 -5.77 -10.17 8.25
N PHE A 80 -5.44 -11.45 8.43
CA PHE A 80 -5.78 -12.17 9.65
C PHE A 80 -5.16 -11.54 10.91
N LEU A 81 -3.89 -11.17 10.85
CA LEU A 81 -3.21 -10.48 11.96
C LEU A 81 -3.79 -9.08 12.20
N GLY A 82 -4.13 -8.36 11.16
CA GLY A 82 -4.80 -7.06 11.25
C GLY A 82 -6.17 -7.18 11.92
N GLU A 83 -7.00 -8.12 11.47
CA GLU A 83 -8.36 -8.31 12.02
C GLU A 83 -8.38 -8.94 13.43
N THR A 84 -7.30 -9.52 13.88
CA THR A 84 -7.20 -10.11 15.23
C THR A 84 -6.37 -9.21 16.16
N VAL A 85 -5.04 -9.29 16.05
CA VAL A 85 -4.11 -8.57 16.92
C VAL A 85 -4.20 -7.06 16.68
N GLY A 86 -4.35 -6.63 15.44
CA GLY A 86 -4.43 -5.22 15.09
C GLY A 86 -5.71 -4.57 15.60
N LEU A 87 -6.87 -5.21 15.49
CA LEU A 87 -8.12 -4.71 16.08
C LEU A 87 -8.08 -4.70 17.60
N TRP A 88 -7.49 -5.72 18.22
CA TRP A 88 -7.28 -5.70 19.66
C TRP A 88 -6.44 -4.48 20.08
N PHE A 89 -5.33 -4.22 19.38
CA PHE A 89 -4.49 -3.05 19.64
C PHE A 89 -5.25 -1.73 19.39
N PHE A 90 -6.05 -1.67 18.33
CA PHE A 90 -6.85 -0.50 17.96
C PHE A 90 -7.84 -0.13 19.08
N TYR A 91 -8.56 -1.10 19.64
CA TYR A 91 -9.59 -0.83 20.65
C TYR A 91 -9.03 -0.69 22.07
N GLU A 92 -7.98 -1.44 22.44
CA GLU A 92 -7.49 -1.51 23.82
C GLU A 92 -6.32 -0.55 24.10
N LYS A 93 -5.52 -0.21 23.08
CA LYS A 93 -4.28 0.54 23.27
C LYS A 93 -4.30 1.93 22.67
N MET A 94 -5.11 2.19 21.66
CA MET A 94 -5.19 3.50 21.03
C MET A 94 -6.19 4.38 21.78
N MET A 95 -5.73 5.57 22.21
CA MET A 95 -6.59 6.57 22.87
C MET A 95 -7.31 7.41 21.80
N ILE A 96 -8.37 6.85 21.20
CA ILE A 96 -9.18 7.54 20.19
C ILE A 96 -10.45 8.06 20.86
N PRO A 97 -10.80 9.36 20.69
CA PRO A 97 -12.06 9.89 21.19
C PRO A 97 -13.27 9.10 20.64
N SER A 98 -14.25 8.81 21.49
CA SER A 98 -15.43 8.01 21.12
C SER A 98 -16.21 8.59 19.94
N SER A 99 -16.22 9.92 19.79
CA SER A 99 -16.84 10.63 18.66
C SER A 99 -16.15 10.37 17.31
N ARG A 100 -14.90 9.92 17.31
CA ARG A 100 -14.06 9.70 16.12
C ARG A 100 -13.74 8.22 15.86
N LEU A 101 -14.19 7.33 16.74
CA LEU A 101 -13.87 5.90 16.70
C LEU A 101 -14.31 5.25 15.38
N LEU A 102 -15.50 5.59 14.88
CA LEU A 102 -16.03 5.04 13.63
C LEU A 102 -15.19 5.47 12.42
N SER A 103 -14.81 6.75 12.36
CA SER A 103 -13.97 7.26 11.27
C SER A 103 -12.58 6.62 11.30
N ALA A 104 -11.97 6.52 12.47
CA ALA A 104 -10.67 5.87 12.67
C ALA A 104 -10.71 4.38 12.30
N PHE A 105 -11.82 3.67 12.61
CA PHE A 105 -12.03 2.27 12.24
C PHE A 105 -12.04 2.10 10.71
N TRP A 106 -12.75 2.96 9.97
CA TRP A 106 -12.74 2.89 8.51
C TRP A 106 -11.36 3.18 7.91
N VAL A 107 -10.64 4.17 8.46
CA VAL A 107 -9.25 4.44 8.05
C VAL A 107 -8.38 3.20 8.27
N TYR A 108 -8.53 2.54 9.41
CA TYR A 108 -7.81 1.30 9.73
C TYR A 108 -8.10 0.20 8.70
N GLN A 109 -9.38 -0.08 8.41
CA GLN A 109 -9.78 -1.10 7.46
C GLN A 109 -9.25 -0.83 6.05
N PHE A 110 -9.41 0.39 5.55
CA PHE A 110 -8.88 0.77 4.24
C PHE A 110 -7.35 0.69 4.18
N SER A 111 -6.66 0.95 5.29
CA SER A 111 -5.21 0.85 5.34
C SER A 111 -4.74 -0.60 5.25
N ILE A 112 -5.40 -1.56 5.95
CA ILE A 112 -5.13 -2.99 5.82
C ILE A 112 -5.36 -3.44 4.38
N PHE A 113 -6.48 -3.05 3.79
CA PHE A 113 -6.84 -3.42 2.43
C PHE A 113 -5.82 -2.87 1.40
N THR A 114 -5.39 -1.63 1.57
CA THR A 114 -4.34 -1.01 0.75
C THR A 114 -3.03 -1.81 0.84
N MET A 115 -2.65 -2.23 2.03
CA MET A 115 -1.45 -3.03 2.24
C MET A 115 -1.54 -4.40 1.57
N MET A 116 -2.70 -5.06 1.64
CA MET A 116 -2.92 -6.33 0.94
C MET A 116 -2.72 -6.17 -0.58
N ILE A 117 -3.30 -5.12 -1.17
CA ILE A 117 -3.14 -4.82 -2.60
C ILE A 117 -1.68 -4.54 -2.93
N MET A 118 -0.97 -3.77 -2.11
CA MET A 118 0.45 -3.49 -2.31
C MET A 118 1.29 -4.77 -2.35
N ILE A 119 1.09 -5.69 -1.42
CA ILE A 119 1.81 -6.96 -1.38
C ILE A 119 1.43 -7.85 -2.56
N ALA A 120 0.15 -7.94 -2.90
CA ALA A 120 -0.31 -8.71 -4.04
C ALA A 120 0.21 -8.16 -5.39
N SER A 121 0.52 -6.86 -5.48
CA SER A 121 1.05 -6.23 -6.70
C SER A 121 2.56 -6.47 -6.92
N VAL A 122 3.30 -6.92 -5.91
CA VAL A 122 4.76 -7.09 -5.97
C VAL A 122 5.22 -7.98 -7.15
N PRO A 123 4.66 -9.18 -7.39
CA PRO A 123 5.09 -10.03 -8.50
C PRO A 123 4.91 -9.36 -9.87
N TYR A 124 3.83 -8.61 -10.04
CA TYR A 124 3.53 -7.89 -11.28
C TYR A 124 4.53 -6.75 -11.53
N ASN A 125 4.83 -5.98 -10.50
CA ASN A 125 5.86 -4.94 -10.56
C ASN A 125 7.24 -5.53 -10.87
N ALA A 126 7.58 -6.65 -10.26
CA ALA A 126 8.83 -7.36 -10.50
C ALA A 126 8.99 -7.79 -11.97
N VAL A 127 7.91 -8.27 -12.62
CA VAL A 127 7.90 -8.62 -14.05
C VAL A 127 8.14 -7.40 -14.93
N ILE A 128 7.48 -6.27 -14.64
CA ILE A 128 7.65 -5.02 -15.41
C ILE A 128 9.11 -4.55 -15.36
N ILE A 129 9.71 -4.60 -14.17
CA ILE A 129 11.10 -4.18 -13.94
C ILE A 129 12.07 -5.18 -14.61
N ALA A 130 11.84 -6.49 -14.47
CA ALA A 130 12.68 -7.53 -15.09
C ALA A 130 12.73 -7.45 -16.63
N HIS A 131 11.62 -7.02 -17.25
CA HIS A 131 11.55 -6.80 -18.69
C HIS A 131 12.02 -5.39 -19.12
N GLU A 132 12.60 -4.61 -18.20
CA GLU A 132 13.10 -3.24 -18.46
C GLU A 132 12.06 -2.28 -19.04
N ARG A 133 10.76 -2.57 -18.83
CA ARG A 133 9.65 -1.72 -19.32
C ARG A 133 9.42 -0.51 -18.42
N MET A 134 10.46 0.29 -18.20
CA MET A 134 10.41 1.47 -17.33
C MET A 134 9.42 2.54 -17.82
N SER A 135 9.14 2.60 -19.12
CA SER A 135 8.11 3.49 -19.67
C SER A 135 6.71 3.18 -19.13
N ALA A 136 6.34 1.89 -19.04
CA ALA A 136 5.05 1.48 -18.47
C ALA A 136 4.96 1.90 -16.99
N PHE A 137 6.04 1.70 -16.23
CA PHE A 137 6.11 2.12 -14.83
C PHE A 137 5.95 3.65 -14.68
N ALA A 138 6.60 4.42 -15.56
CA ALA A 138 6.48 5.88 -15.56
C ALA A 138 5.05 6.35 -15.85
N TYR A 139 4.37 5.76 -16.84
CA TYR A 139 2.97 6.09 -17.15
C TYR A 139 2.02 5.77 -15.99
N ILE A 140 2.18 4.59 -15.36
CA ILE A 140 1.37 4.21 -14.18
C ILE A 140 1.60 5.19 -13.03
N SER A 141 2.85 5.57 -12.75
CA SER A 141 3.19 6.52 -11.69
C SER A 141 2.62 7.92 -11.95
N VAL A 142 2.64 8.39 -13.20
CA VAL A 142 2.02 9.67 -13.58
C VAL A 142 0.51 9.61 -13.39
N LEU A 143 -0.13 8.52 -13.83
CA LEU A 143 -1.57 8.32 -13.66
C LEU A 143 -1.96 8.30 -12.17
N GLU A 144 -1.19 7.60 -11.34
CA GLU A 144 -1.38 7.56 -9.88
C GLU A 144 -1.34 8.97 -9.27
N VAL A 145 -0.33 9.77 -9.64
CA VAL A 145 -0.20 11.15 -9.15
C VAL A 145 -1.38 12.02 -9.58
N LEU A 146 -1.83 11.89 -10.83
CA LEU A 146 -2.98 12.64 -11.34
C LEU A 146 -4.27 12.25 -10.63
N LEU A 147 -4.52 10.96 -10.42
CA LEU A 147 -5.67 10.47 -9.68
C LEU A 147 -5.66 10.95 -8.22
N LYS A 148 -4.50 10.91 -7.57
CA LYS A 148 -4.32 11.40 -6.21
C LYS A 148 -4.62 12.89 -6.09
N LEU A 149 -4.10 13.70 -7.00
CA LEU A 149 -4.40 15.13 -7.05
C LEU A 149 -5.89 15.39 -7.32
N GLY A 150 -6.49 14.65 -8.25
CA GLY A 150 -7.92 14.76 -8.55
C GLY A 150 -8.80 14.44 -7.33
N MET A 151 -8.48 13.36 -6.60
CA MET A 151 -9.19 13.02 -5.37
C MET A 151 -9.05 14.09 -4.28
N VAL A 152 -7.83 14.59 -4.06
CA VAL A 152 -7.59 15.66 -3.07
C VAL A 152 -8.33 16.93 -3.44
N TYR A 153 -8.36 17.29 -4.73
CA TYR A 153 -9.11 18.45 -5.21
C TYR A 153 -10.62 18.29 -5.01
N LEU A 154 -11.18 17.11 -5.32
CA LEU A 154 -12.60 16.81 -5.09
C LEU A 154 -12.96 16.87 -3.59
N LEU A 155 -12.10 16.32 -2.72
CA LEU A 155 -12.30 16.41 -1.27
C LEU A 155 -12.30 17.86 -0.79
N SER A 156 -11.36 18.67 -1.28
CA SER A 156 -11.28 20.11 -0.96
C SER A 156 -12.55 20.86 -1.38
N LEU A 157 -13.15 20.46 -2.52
CA LEU A 157 -14.36 21.10 -3.05
C LEU A 157 -15.64 20.72 -2.28
N ILE A 158 -15.65 19.52 -1.67
CA ILE A 158 -16.79 19.05 -0.85
C ILE A 158 -16.76 19.67 0.55
N HIS A 159 -15.58 20.07 1.05
CA HIS A 159 -15.42 20.67 2.37
C HIS A 159 -15.52 22.22 2.41
N ILE A 160 -15.68 22.87 1.27
CA ILE A 160 -16.00 24.31 1.17
C ILE A 160 -17.50 24.47 1.04
#